data_e06d6f8b4095ce3e3049b8e3dac74052
#
_entry.id   e06d6f8b4095ce3e3049b8e3dac74052
#
_cell.length_a   1.000
_cell.length_b   1.000
_cell.length_c   1.000
_cell.angle_alpha   90.00
_cell.angle_beta   90.00
_cell.angle_gamma   90.00
#
_symmetry.space_group_name_H-M   'P 1'
#
loop_
_entity.id
_entity.type
_entity.pdbx_description
1 polymer ?
#
loop_
_entity_poly.entity_id
_entity_poly.type
_entity_poly.pdbx_seq_one_letter_code
_entity_poly.pdbx_strand_id
1 'polypeptide(L)'
;MTTLYGLSNCDSCRKARNWLDRFGVAHVFVDYREQLQSPATLVDWKEQVGGWDLMINKSSTTWRNLSPHRNAPGSDAEWKLLLREYPQLIRRPVVVTDDGVVSQGFSDNTFKARFGGYL
;
A
#
# COMPACT_ATOMS: atom_id res chain seq x y z
N MET A 1 15.37 0.40 7.91
CA MET A 1 14.16 0.24 8.74
C MET A 1 12.95 0.01 7.85
N THR A 2 12.10 -0.92 8.21
CA THR A 2 10.87 -1.21 7.47
C THR A 2 9.93 0.00 7.50
N THR A 3 9.32 0.32 6.35
CA THR A 3 8.32 1.38 6.25
C THR A 3 6.96 0.79 5.92
N LEU A 4 5.95 1.20 6.69
CA LEU A 4 4.57 0.82 6.48
C LEU A 4 3.81 2.04 5.97
N TYR A 5 3.28 1.94 4.76
CA TYR A 5 2.49 3.03 4.17
C TYR A 5 1.01 2.68 4.25
N GLY A 6 0.20 3.63 4.64
CA GLY A 6 -1.22 3.41 4.73
C GLY A 6 -2.00 4.64 5.15
N LEU A 7 -3.10 4.42 5.86
CA LEU A 7 -3.94 5.49 6.40
C LEU A 7 -4.02 5.36 7.91
N SER A 8 -3.98 6.49 8.61
CA SER A 8 -4.00 6.51 10.08
C SER A 8 -5.26 5.88 10.67
N ASN A 9 -6.38 5.94 9.96
CA ASN A 9 -7.68 5.44 10.42
C ASN A 9 -8.09 4.11 9.79
N CYS A 10 -7.12 3.31 9.34
CA CYS A 10 -7.38 2.03 8.69
C CYS A 10 -7.14 0.87 9.65
N ASP A 11 -8.12 -0.03 9.78
CA ASP A 11 -8.02 -1.20 10.66
C ASP A 11 -6.88 -2.13 10.28
N SER A 12 -6.71 -2.42 8.99
CA SER A 12 -5.63 -3.28 8.53
C SER A 12 -4.25 -2.69 8.85
N CYS A 13 -4.11 -1.37 8.70
CA CYS A 13 -2.88 -0.67 9.04
C CYS A 13 -2.61 -0.73 10.53
N ARG A 14 -3.64 -0.53 11.35
CA ARG A 14 -3.51 -0.61 12.82
C ARG A 14 -3.10 -2.01 13.24
N LYS A 15 -3.72 -3.04 12.70
CA LYS A 15 -3.39 -4.44 13.00
C LYS A 15 -1.95 -4.77 12.59
N ALA A 16 -1.51 -4.29 11.44
CA ALA A 16 -0.15 -4.48 10.96
C ALA A 16 0.87 -3.82 11.89
N ARG A 17 0.61 -2.57 12.29
CA ARG A 17 1.48 -1.84 13.21
C ARG A 17 1.56 -2.54 14.57
N ASN A 18 0.42 -2.99 15.10
CA ASN A 18 0.38 -3.71 16.36
C ASN A 18 1.17 -5.02 16.28
N TRP A 19 1.09 -5.73 15.16
CA TRP A 19 1.87 -6.95 14.95
C TRP A 19 3.37 -6.67 14.99
N LEU A 20 3.82 -5.63 14.26
CA LEU A 20 5.23 -5.26 14.23
C LEU A 20 5.74 -4.81 15.61
N ASP A 21 4.95 -4.05 16.34
CA ASP A 21 5.27 -3.63 17.71
C ASP A 21 5.37 -4.84 18.64
N ARG A 22 4.41 -5.74 18.56
CA ARG A 22 4.35 -6.93 19.42
C ARG A 22 5.57 -7.83 19.24
N PHE A 23 6.04 -7.98 18.01
CA PHE A 23 7.18 -8.85 17.70
C PHE A 23 8.52 -8.10 17.65
N GLY A 24 8.53 -6.84 18.03
CA GLY A 24 9.77 -6.06 18.14
C GLY A 24 10.43 -5.72 16.82
N VAL A 25 9.67 -5.66 15.73
CA VAL A 25 10.20 -5.28 14.42
C VAL A 25 10.19 -3.76 14.29
N ALA A 26 11.38 -3.16 14.23
CA ALA A 26 11.52 -1.72 14.08
C ALA A 26 10.92 -1.26 12.75
N HIS A 27 10.08 -0.22 12.79
CA HIS A 27 9.40 0.29 11.60
C HIS A 27 8.98 1.73 11.78
N VAL A 28 8.69 2.40 10.66
CA VAL A 28 8.03 3.70 10.64
C VAL A 28 6.73 3.59 9.87
N PHE A 29 5.76 4.43 10.22
CA PHE A 29 4.48 4.50 9.53
C PHE A 29 4.38 5.83 8.79
N VAL A 30 3.94 5.75 7.53
CA VAL A 30 3.72 6.93 6.68
C VAL A 30 2.27 6.90 6.18
N ASP A 31 1.51 7.94 6.49
CA ASP A 31 0.17 8.14 5.93
C ASP A 31 0.34 8.76 4.53
N TYR A 32 0.02 8.00 3.49
CA TYR A 32 0.27 8.45 2.11
C TYR A 32 -0.75 9.50 1.61
N ARG A 33 -1.80 9.80 2.39
CA ARG A 33 -2.66 10.98 2.11
C ARG A 33 -1.98 12.27 2.55
N GLU A 34 -1.23 12.21 3.64
CA GLU A 34 -0.49 13.36 4.18
C GLU A 34 0.84 13.53 3.48
N GLN A 35 1.48 12.42 3.10
CA GLN A 35 2.75 12.41 2.39
C GLN A 35 2.58 11.66 1.07
N LEU A 36 2.16 12.38 0.03
CA LEU A 36 1.97 11.80 -1.29
C LEU A 36 3.28 11.24 -1.82
N GLN A 37 3.23 10.01 -2.30
CA GLN A 37 4.39 9.35 -2.85
C GLN A 37 4.65 9.80 -4.28
N SER A 38 5.93 9.82 -4.68
CA SER A 38 6.32 10.24 -6.01
C SER A 38 5.77 9.28 -7.08
N PRO A 39 5.55 9.76 -8.32
CA PRO A 39 5.15 8.87 -9.40
C PRO A 39 6.11 7.70 -9.62
N ALA A 40 7.42 7.91 -9.46
CA ALA A 40 8.41 6.85 -9.58
C ALA A 40 8.23 5.78 -8.50
N THR A 41 7.92 6.18 -7.27
CA THR A 41 7.62 5.25 -6.18
C THR A 41 6.38 4.42 -6.49
N LEU A 42 5.32 5.04 -6.99
CA LEU A 42 4.09 4.33 -7.35
C LEU A 42 4.33 3.30 -8.45
N VAL A 43 5.15 3.63 -9.44
CA VAL A 43 5.51 2.70 -10.51
C VAL A 43 6.31 1.51 -9.96
N ASP A 44 7.25 1.75 -9.06
CA ASP A 44 8.01 0.68 -8.41
C ASP A 44 7.07 -0.26 -7.65
N TRP A 45 6.14 0.28 -6.88
CA TRP A 45 5.16 -0.53 -6.17
C TRP A 45 4.32 -1.36 -7.13
N LYS A 46 3.83 -0.72 -8.20
CA LYS A 46 3.02 -1.39 -9.22
C LYS A 46 3.78 -2.56 -9.85
N GLU A 47 5.03 -2.37 -10.20
CA GLU A 47 5.82 -3.41 -10.83
C GLU A 47 6.06 -4.58 -9.89
N GLN A 48 6.36 -4.30 -8.62
CA GLN A 48 6.63 -5.36 -7.65
C GLN A 48 5.38 -6.16 -7.27
N VAL A 49 4.21 -5.54 -7.23
CA VAL A 49 2.98 -6.26 -6.87
C VAL A 49 2.31 -6.92 -8.07
N GLY A 50 2.74 -6.63 -9.29
CA GLY A 50 2.26 -7.32 -10.49
C GLY A 50 1.30 -6.54 -11.37
N GLY A 51 1.12 -5.25 -11.14
CA GLY A 51 0.31 -4.36 -11.97
C GLY A 51 -0.58 -3.42 -11.20
N TRP A 52 -1.07 -2.38 -11.88
CA TRP A 52 -1.96 -1.39 -11.27
C TRP A 52 -3.24 -2.02 -10.71
N ASP A 53 -3.82 -2.99 -11.43
CA ASP A 53 -5.06 -3.66 -11.01
C ASP A 53 -4.89 -4.41 -9.69
N LEU A 54 -3.71 -4.97 -9.44
CA LEU A 54 -3.41 -5.67 -8.19
C LEU A 54 -3.07 -4.71 -7.07
N MET A 55 -2.55 -3.53 -7.41
CA MET A 55 -2.13 -2.54 -6.43
C MET A 55 -3.29 -1.82 -5.76
N ILE A 56 -4.45 -1.75 -6.41
CA ILE A 56 -5.60 -0.99 -5.91
C ILE A 56 -6.73 -1.88 -5.42
N ASN A 57 -7.58 -1.31 -4.57
CA ASN A 57 -8.77 -1.98 -4.06
C ASN A 57 -10.01 -1.58 -4.88
N LYS A 58 -10.36 -2.41 -5.87
CA LYS A 58 -11.53 -2.18 -6.72
C LYS A 58 -12.86 -2.43 -6.00
N SER A 59 -12.82 -3.02 -4.81
CA SER A 59 -14.02 -3.22 -3.98
C SER A 59 -14.34 -1.99 -3.13
N SER A 60 -13.48 -0.99 -3.12
CA SER A 60 -13.68 0.22 -2.32
C SER A 60 -14.84 1.06 -2.85
N THR A 61 -15.49 1.80 -1.94
CA THR A 61 -16.53 2.76 -2.30
C THR A 61 -15.98 3.83 -3.25
N THR A 62 -14.76 4.29 -2.99
CA THR A 62 -14.10 5.28 -3.86
C THR A 62 -14.03 4.81 -5.30
N TRP A 63 -13.56 3.57 -5.54
CA TRP A 63 -13.46 3.03 -6.89
C TRP A 63 -14.82 2.91 -7.55
N ARG A 64 -15.80 2.36 -6.83
CA ARG A 64 -17.15 2.13 -7.36
C ARG A 64 -17.87 3.44 -7.70
N ASN A 65 -17.53 4.54 -7.05
CA ASN A 65 -18.14 5.85 -7.27
C ASN A 65 -17.43 6.67 -8.34
N LEU A 66 -16.33 6.18 -8.92
CA LEU A 66 -15.66 6.87 -10.03
C LEU A 66 -16.55 6.82 -11.27
N SER A 67 -16.49 7.90 -12.08
CA SER A 67 -17.17 7.91 -13.37
C SER A 67 -16.60 6.83 -14.28
N PRO A 68 -17.37 6.35 -15.30
CA PRO A 68 -16.92 5.22 -16.13
C PRO A 68 -15.58 5.42 -16.81
N HIS A 69 -15.18 6.67 -17.16
CA HIS A 69 -13.91 6.91 -17.75
C HIS A 69 -12.75 7.11 -16.74
N ARG A 70 -13.09 7.40 -15.48
CA ARG A 70 -12.09 7.52 -14.42
C ARG A 70 -11.70 6.14 -13.87
N ASN A 71 -12.59 5.16 -13.95
CA ASN A 71 -12.31 3.80 -13.47
C ASN A 71 -11.74 2.87 -14.54
N ALA A 72 -11.32 3.42 -15.69
CA ALA A 72 -10.70 2.67 -16.77
C ALA A 72 -9.45 3.39 -17.29
N PRO A 73 -8.43 3.64 -16.42
CA PRO A 73 -7.20 4.28 -16.87
C PRO A 73 -6.50 3.43 -17.94
N GLY A 74 -6.09 4.06 -19.03
CA GLY A 74 -5.48 3.35 -20.17
C GLY A 74 -3.96 3.45 -20.24
N SER A 75 -3.33 4.16 -19.30
CA SER A 75 -1.88 4.37 -19.31
C SER A 75 -1.35 4.58 -17.91
N ASP A 76 -0.04 4.44 -17.73
CA ASP A 76 0.63 4.73 -16.47
C ASP A 76 0.37 6.18 -16.04
N ALA A 77 0.39 7.12 -16.99
CA ALA A 77 0.14 8.52 -16.70
C ALA A 77 -1.27 8.74 -16.09
N GLU A 78 -2.27 8.08 -16.63
CA GLU A 78 -3.65 8.16 -16.12
C GLU A 78 -3.77 7.54 -14.73
N TRP A 79 -3.13 6.40 -14.50
CA TRP A 79 -3.07 5.75 -13.19
C TRP A 79 -2.40 6.65 -12.14
N LYS A 80 -1.29 7.28 -12.51
CA LYS A 80 -0.57 8.19 -11.60
C LYS A 80 -1.44 9.37 -11.19
N LEU A 81 -2.16 9.97 -12.15
CA LEU A 81 -3.08 11.07 -11.86
C LEU A 81 -4.21 10.63 -10.94
N LEU A 82 -4.80 9.46 -11.22
CA LEU A 82 -5.88 8.92 -10.41
C LEU A 82 -5.44 8.68 -8.97
N LEU A 83 -4.27 8.08 -8.77
CA LEU A 83 -3.77 7.77 -7.44
C LEU A 83 -3.26 9.00 -6.69
N ARG A 84 -2.86 10.04 -7.39
CA ARG A 84 -2.56 11.34 -6.78
C ARG A 84 -3.82 11.98 -6.21
N GLU A 85 -4.92 11.86 -6.93
CA GLU A 85 -6.22 12.42 -6.53
C GLU A 85 -6.91 11.56 -5.46
N TYR A 86 -6.79 10.23 -5.58
CA TYR A 86 -7.43 9.27 -4.69
C TYR A 86 -6.43 8.25 -4.15
N PRO A 87 -5.46 8.68 -3.31
CA PRO A 87 -4.46 7.74 -2.77
C PRO A 87 -5.08 6.61 -1.96
N GLN A 88 -6.27 6.80 -1.40
CA GLN A 88 -6.98 5.77 -0.64
C GLN A 88 -7.38 4.55 -1.48
N LEU A 89 -7.23 4.60 -2.82
CA LEU A 89 -7.43 3.43 -3.67
C LEU A 89 -6.35 2.37 -3.50
N ILE A 90 -5.15 2.77 -3.09
CA ILE A 90 -4.02 1.85 -2.91
C ILE A 90 -4.34 0.88 -1.77
N ARG A 91 -4.18 -0.42 -2.02
CA ARG A 91 -4.38 -1.45 -0.99
C ARG A 91 -3.42 -1.24 0.17
N ARG A 92 -3.93 -1.36 1.37
CA ARG A 92 -3.21 -1.06 2.61
C ARG A 92 -3.04 -2.29 3.49
N PRO A 93 -1.98 -2.34 4.27
CA PRO A 93 -0.81 -1.48 4.21
C PRO A 93 0.10 -1.85 3.04
N VAL A 94 0.92 -0.89 2.57
CA VAL A 94 2.05 -1.17 1.70
C VAL A 94 3.28 -1.29 2.59
N VAL A 95 3.98 -2.39 2.50
CA VAL A 95 5.12 -2.70 3.36
C VAL A 95 6.39 -2.74 2.53
N VAL A 96 7.34 -1.87 2.86
CA VAL A 96 8.64 -1.80 2.18
C VAL A 96 9.74 -2.11 3.19
N THR A 97 10.45 -3.20 2.99
CA THR A 97 11.57 -3.60 3.83
C THR A 97 12.87 -2.93 3.38
N ASP A 98 13.94 -3.04 4.19
CA ASP A 98 15.22 -2.35 3.95
C ASP A 98 15.84 -2.68 2.59
N ASP A 99 15.58 -3.87 2.08
CA ASP A 99 16.05 -4.32 0.78
C ASP A 99 15.20 -3.80 -0.40
N GLY A 100 14.20 -2.95 -0.12
CA GLY A 100 13.34 -2.38 -1.14
C GLY A 100 12.20 -3.28 -1.61
N VAL A 101 12.00 -4.44 -0.99
CA VAL A 101 10.93 -5.36 -1.36
C VAL A 101 9.59 -4.82 -0.88
N VAL A 102 8.62 -4.79 -1.79
CA VAL A 102 7.28 -4.23 -1.57
C VAL A 102 6.25 -5.34 -1.49
N SER A 103 5.37 -5.27 -0.50
CA SER A 103 4.18 -6.13 -0.42
C SER A 103 2.98 -5.30 0.02
N GLN A 104 1.79 -5.84 -0.13
CA GLN A 104 0.54 -5.18 0.26
C GLN A 104 -0.31 -6.11 1.10
N GLY A 105 -1.09 -5.51 1.99
CA GLY A 105 -2.02 -6.21 2.84
C GLY A 105 -1.38 -6.71 4.13
N PHE A 106 -2.25 -7.18 5.03
CA PHE A 106 -1.84 -7.74 6.30
C PHE A 106 -2.60 -9.03 6.57
N SER A 107 -1.86 -10.06 6.96
CA SER A 107 -2.39 -11.18 7.72
C SER A 107 -1.28 -11.65 8.66
N ASP A 108 -1.67 -12.33 9.73
CA ASP A 108 -0.70 -12.88 10.67
C ASP A 108 0.26 -13.84 9.96
N ASN A 109 -0.26 -14.69 9.09
CA ASN A 109 0.55 -15.66 8.35
C ASN A 109 1.53 -15.00 7.38
N THR A 110 1.08 -14.00 6.62
CA THR A 110 1.98 -13.32 5.66
C THR A 110 3.08 -12.54 6.37
N PHE A 111 2.76 -11.93 7.51
CA PHE A 111 3.77 -11.21 8.29
C PHE A 111 4.74 -12.16 8.98
N LYS A 112 4.28 -13.31 9.47
CA LYS A 112 5.17 -14.35 9.99
C LYS A 112 6.15 -14.84 8.92
N ALA A 113 5.66 -15.09 7.71
CA ALA A 113 6.50 -15.53 6.61
C ALA A 113 7.54 -14.45 6.25
N ARG A 114 7.11 -13.19 6.21
CA ARG A 114 7.97 -12.09 5.79
C ARG A 114 8.97 -11.65 6.86
N PHE A 115 8.56 -11.63 8.12
CA PHE A 115 9.38 -11.13 9.24
C PHE A 115 9.88 -12.23 10.17
N GLY A 116 9.65 -13.49 9.83
CA GLY A 116 10.04 -14.61 10.70
C GLY A 116 11.52 -14.65 11.05
N GLY A 117 12.38 -14.15 10.17
CA GLY A 117 13.82 -14.05 10.43
C GLY A 117 14.19 -13.04 11.50
N TYR A 118 13.26 -12.17 11.93
CA TYR A 118 13.46 -11.20 13.00
C TYR A 118 13.03 -11.74 14.37
N LEU A 119 12.35 -12.87 14.38
CA LEU A 119 11.82 -13.50 15.61
C LEU A 119 12.75 -14.62 16.13
#